data_889b36c42af9ab6537156c16d00350c0
#
_entry.id   889b36c42af9ab6537156c16d00350c0
#
_cell.length_a   1.000
_cell.length_b   1.000
_cell.length_c   1.000
_cell.angle_alpha   90.00
_cell.angle_beta   90.00
_cell.angle_gamma   90.00
#
_symmetry.space_group_name_H-M   'P 1'
#
loop_
_entity.id
_entity.type
_entity.pdbx_description
1 polymer ?
#
loop_
_entity_poly.entity_id
_entity_poly.type
_entity_poly.pdbx_seq_one_letter_code
_entity_poly.pdbx_strand_id
1 'polypeptide(L)'
;MPIKVAHIPDLNCEAFYFDMERRGIEMCDMALSGVVAAIEKREVDAGPVSLVDYFHMKHEVRPLAGFCVAAIKQSVSSLLYSTQPIESLGEARI
;
A
#
# COMPACT_ATOMS: atom_id res chain seq x y z
N MET A 1 -12.13 -21.61 -3.17
CA MET A 1 -12.13 -20.41 -2.32
C MET A 1 -11.75 -19.20 -3.15
N PRO A 2 -12.50 -18.09 -3.05
CA PRO A 2 -12.11 -16.90 -3.79
C PRO A 2 -10.81 -16.32 -3.24
N ILE A 3 -10.02 -15.75 -4.14
CA ILE A 3 -8.85 -15.00 -3.76
C ILE A 3 -9.30 -13.65 -3.20
N LYS A 4 -8.73 -13.26 -2.08
CA LYS A 4 -9.04 -11.99 -1.43
C LYS A 4 -7.88 -11.02 -1.62
N VAL A 5 -8.20 -9.82 -2.08
CA VAL A 5 -7.21 -8.78 -2.36
C VAL A 5 -7.53 -7.53 -1.55
N ALA A 6 -6.54 -6.97 -0.90
CA ALA A 6 -6.70 -5.72 -0.18
C ALA A 6 -6.96 -4.59 -1.19
N HIS A 7 -8.04 -3.87 -1.01
CA HIS A 7 -8.44 -2.77 -1.88
C HIS A 7 -8.20 -1.44 -1.17
N ILE A 8 -7.26 -0.67 -1.69
CA ILE A 8 -7.01 0.68 -1.21
C ILE A 8 -7.88 1.62 -2.04
N PRO A 9 -8.85 2.33 -1.44
CA PRO A 9 -9.81 3.11 -2.22
C PRO A 9 -9.27 4.46 -2.68
N ASP A 10 -8.02 4.51 -3.09
CA ASP A 10 -7.39 5.69 -3.65
C ASP A 10 -7.38 5.61 -5.16
N LEU A 11 -7.61 6.74 -5.81
CA LEU A 11 -7.68 6.79 -7.27
C LEU A 11 -6.41 6.28 -7.94
N ASN A 12 -5.25 6.58 -7.38
CA ASN A 12 -3.98 6.15 -7.96
C ASN A 12 -3.71 4.66 -7.82
N CYS A 13 -4.51 3.95 -7.03
CA CYS A 13 -4.40 2.50 -6.89
C CYS A 13 -5.40 1.73 -7.76
N GLU A 14 -6.33 2.40 -8.41
CA GLU A 14 -7.38 1.73 -9.18
C GLU A 14 -6.85 0.86 -10.32
N ALA A 15 -5.72 1.22 -10.90
CA ALA A 15 -5.14 0.42 -11.97
C ALA A 15 -4.74 -0.99 -11.53
N PHE A 16 -4.45 -1.19 -10.24
CA PHE A 16 -4.11 -2.52 -9.71
C PHE A 16 -5.30 -3.49 -9.79
N TYR A 17 -6.51 -2.96 -9.71
CA TYR A 17 -7.71 -3.78 -9.50
C TYR A 17 -8.56 -3.97 -10.76
N PHE A 18 -8.04 -3.57 -11.89
CA PHE A 18 -8.79 -3.64 -13.14
C PHE A 18 -9.33 -5.05 -13.37
N ASP A 19 -10.64 -5.14 -13.55
CA ASP A 19 -11.34 -6.37 -13.90
C ASP A 19 -11.31 -7.47 -12.82
N MET A 20 -10.78 -7.21 -11.64
CA MET A 20 -10.65 -8.25 -10.60
C MET A 20 -12.01 -8.75 -10.09
N GLU A 21 -12.95 -7.85 -9.80
CA GLU A 21 -14.28 -8.26 -9.31
C GLU A 21 -14.99 -9.14 -10.31
N ARG A 22 -14.91 -8.78 -11.59
CA ARG A 22 -15.57 -9.54 -12.65
C ARG A 22 -14.98 -10.94 -12.78
N ARG A 23 -13.75 -11.12 -12.37
CA ARG A 23 -13.08 -12.43 -12.41
C ARG A 23 -13.26 -13.24 -11.14
N GLY A 24 -14.10 -12.78 -10.23
CA GLY A 24 -14.41 -13.50 -9.01
C GLY A 24 -13.45 -13.27 -7.86
N ILE A 25 -12.58 -12.27 -7.95
CA ILE A 25 -11.69 -11.91 -6.87
C ILE A 25 -12.45 -11.04 -5.87
N GLU A 26 -12.36 -11.38 -4.59
CA GLU A 26 -13.01 -10.63 -3.53
C GLU A 26 -12.13 -9.45 -3.11
N MET A 27 -12.72 -8.27 -3.10
CA MET A 27 -12.02 -7.04 -2.75
C MET A 27 -12.34 -6.68 -1.30
N CYS A 28 -11.31 -6.46 -0.50
CA CYS A 28 -11.45 -6.11 0.91
C CYS A 28 -10.91 -4.70 1.14
N ASP A 29 -11.80 -3.74 1.36
CA ASP A 29 -11.43 -2.34 1.54
C ASP A 29 -10.65 -2.15 2.83
N MET A 30 -9.53 -1.48 2.76
CA MET A 30 -8.72 -1.15 3.94
C MET A 30 -7.74 -0.02 3.63
N ALA A 31 -7.15 0.54 4.66
CA ALA A 31 -6.08 1.52 4.49
C ALA A 31 -4.76 0.81 4.18
N LEU A 32 -3.86 1.50 3.47
CA LEU A 32 -2.56 0.95 3.12
C LEU A 32 -1.80 0.46 4.36
N SER A 33 -1.88 1.18 5.47
CA SER A 33 -1.21 0.82 6.72
C SER A 33 -1.71 -0.50 7.32
N GLY A 34 -2.87 -0.98 6.91
CA GLY A 34 -3.43 -2.24 7.42
C GLY A 34 -3.11 -3.46 6.58
N VAL A 35 -2.52 -3.28 5.40
CA VAL A 35 -2.36 -4.40 4.45
C VAL A 35 -1.37 -5.44 4.96
N VAL A 36 -0.24 -5.03 5.53
CA VAL A 36 0.76 -5.98 6.03
C VAL A 36 0.17 -6.90 7.09
N ALA A 37 -0.54 -6.32 8.07
CA ALA A 37 -1.17 -7.10 9.11
C ALA A 37 -2.23 -8.06 8.55
N ALA A 38 -3.00 -7.61 7.56
CA ALA A 38 -4.01 -8.45 6.93
C ALA A 38 -3.38 -9.63 6.18
N ILE A 39 -2.25 -9.42 5.52
CA ILE A 39 -1.52 -10.50 4.85
C ILE A 39 -0.95 -11.49 5.88
N GLU A 40 -0.36 -10.99 6.94
CA GLU A 40 0.21 -11.84 7.99
C GLU A 40 -0.86 -12.69 8.69
N LYS A 41 -2.02 -12.13 8.91
CA LYS A 41 -3.16 -12.83 9.52
C LYS A 41 -3.93 -13.69 8.52
N ARG A 42 -3.54 -13.65 7.26
CA ARG A 42 -4.21 -14.37 6.17
C ARG A 42 -5.66 -13.94 5.95
N GLU A 43 -5.95 -12.70 6.27
CA GLU A 43 -7.25 -12.09 5.98
C GLU A 43 -7.39 -11.74 4.50
N VAL A 44 -6.26 -11.45 3.84
CA VAL A 44 -6.18 -11.27 2.38
C VAL A 44 -5.00 -12.05 1.84
N ASP A 45 -5.08 -12.39 0.55
CA ASP A 45 -4.04 -13.14 -0.14
C ASP A 45 -3.01 -12.25 -0.82
N ALA A 46 -3.40 -11.02 -1.15
CA ALA A 46 -2.52 -10.09 -1.84
C ALA A 46 -2.96 -8.65 -1.54
N GLY A 47 -2.06 -7.72 -1.77
CA GLY A 47 -2.39 -6.31 -1.64
C GLY A 47 -1.16 -5.43 -1.87
N PRO A 48 -1.39 -4.13 -2.09
CA PRO A 48 -0.29 -3.19 -2.21
C PRO A 48 0.37 -2.96 -0.86
N VAL A 49 1.67 -2.86 -0.85
CA VAL A 49 2.44 -2.53 0.36
C VAL A 49 3.51 -1.50 -0.01
N SER A 50 4.02 -0.78 0.97
CA SER A 50 5.13 0.11 0.73
C SER A 50 6.40 -0.70 0.44
N LEU A 51 7.36 -0.06 -0.23
CA LEU A 51 8.62 -0.72 -0.56
C LEU A 51 9.37 -1.15 0.71
N VAL A 52 9.33 -0.35 1.76
CA VAL A 52 9.95 -0.67 3.04
C VAL A 52 9.31 -1.91 3.67
N ASP A 53 7.98 -1.97 3.68
CA ASP A 53 7.26 -3.13 4.20
C ASP A 53 7.58 -4.38 3.39
N TYR A 54 7.68 -4.26 2.06
CA TYR A 54 8.07 -5.38 1.22
C TYR A 54 9.45 -5.92 1.62
N PHE A 55 10.43 -5.05 1.84
CA PHE A 55 11.76 -5.50 2.24
C PHE A 55 11.77 -6.23 3.58
N HIS A 56 10.88 -5.86 4.50
CA HIS A 56 10.78 -6.55 5.78
C HIS A 56 10.14 -7.93 5.68
N MET A 57 9.32 -8.17 4.64
CA MET A 57 8.58 -9.41 4.50
C MET A 57 8.89 -10.18 3.20
N LYS A 58 9.96 -9.82 2.51
CA LYS A 58 10.25 -10.37 1.17
C LYS A 58 10.48 -11.88 1.15
N HIS A 59 10.81 -12.50 2.28
CA HIS A 59 10.96 -13.95 2.36
C HIS A 59 9.63 -14.70 2.45
N GLU A 60 8.56 -13.97 2.74
CA GLU A 60 7.23 -14.55 2.94
C GLU A 60 6.28 -14.24 1.79
N VAL A 61 6.59 -13.23 0.98
CA VAL A 61 5.71 -12.78 -0.10
C VAL A 61 6.46 -12.67 -1.41
N ARG A 62 5.71 -12.69 -2.51
CA ARG A 62 6.25 -12.51 -3.85
C ARG A 62 5.69 -11.22 -4.45
N PRO A 63 6.53 -10.40 -5.08
CA PRO A 63 6.00 -9.26 -5.81
C PRO A 63 5.30 -9.71 -7.09
N LEU A 64 4.17 -9.08 -7.39
CA LEU A 64 3.49 -9.27 -8.66
C LEU A 64 3.95 -8.17 -9.61
N ALA A 65 4.36 -8.55 -10.79
CA ALA A 65 4.83 -7.60 -11.79
C ALA A 65 3.67 -6.85 -12.44
N GLY A 66 3.98 -5.66 -12.95
CA GLY A 66 3.05 -4.92 -13.80
C GLY A 66 2.82 -3.48 -13.39
N PHE A 67 2.55 -3.22 -12.12
CA PHE A 67 2.17 -1.89 -11.68
C PHE A 67 2.80 -1.51 -10.35
N CYS A 68 3.11 -0.23 -10.21
CA CYS A 68 3.46 0.35 -8.92
C CYS A 68 3.01 1.81 -8.89
N VAL A 69 2.97 2.38 -7.69
CA VAL A 69 2.75 3.82 -7.51
C VAL A 69 4.10 4.42 -7.14
N ALA A 70 4.59 5.33 -7.95
CA ALA A 70 5.92 5.92 -7.77
C ALA A 70 5.93 7.37 -8.19
N ALA A 71 6.90 8.13 -7.69
CA ALA A 71 7.13 9.51 -8.08
C ALA A 71 8.59 9.66 -8.51
N ILE A 72 8.82 10.43 -9.58
CA ILE A 72 10.17 10.61 -10.11
C ILE A 72 10.96 11.62 -9.26
N LYS A 73 10.34 12.71 -8.87
CA LYS A 73 11.01 13.77 -8.10
C LYS A 73 10.44 13.91 -6.70
N GLN A 74 9.13 14.13 -6.61
CA GLN A 74 8.46 14.28 -5.32
C GLN A 74 7.02 13.82 -5.44
N SER A 75 6.51 13.28 -4.36
CA SER A 75 5.11 12.92 -4.26
C SER A 75 4.29 14.13 -3.84
N VAL A 76 3.07 14.26 -4.38
CA VAL A 76 2.13 15.27 -3.93
C VAL A 76 0.99 14.66 -3.13
N SER A 77 0.95 13.34 -3.01
CA SER A 77 -0.11 12.62 -2.28
C SER A 77 0.27 12.33 -0.83
N SER A 78 1.56 12.35 -0.52
CA SER A 78 2.04 12.13 0.85
C SER A 78 2.92 13.31 1.23
N LEU A 79 2.49 14.06 2.24
CA LEU A 79 3.12 15.31 2.63
C LEU A 79 3.40 15.31 4.12
N LEU A 80 4.50 15.94 4.50
CA LEU A 80 4.81 16.20 5.89
C LEU A 80 4.31 17.60 6.24
N TYR A 81 3.42 17.67 7.22
CA TYR A 81 2.89 18.95 7.72
C TYR A 81 3.55 19.28 9.04
N SER A 82 3.87 20.55 9.22
CA SER A 82 4.51 21.01 10.44
C SER A 82 4.11 22.46 10.73
N THR A 83 4.09 22.81 12.02
CA THR A 83 3.88 24.18 12.47
C THR A 83 5.16 25.00 12.48
N GLN A 84 6.30 24.36 12.20
CA GLN A 84 7.63 24.99 12.20
C GLN A 84 8.37 24.63 10.92
N PRO A 85 9.34 25.45 10.46
CA PRO A 85 10.20 25.06 9.35
C PRO A 85 10.93 23.77 9.63
N ILE A 86 11.20 22.98 8.59
CA ILE A 86 11.83 21.66 8.74
C ILE A 86 13.20 21.77 9.43
N GLU A 87 13.93 22.84 9.21
CA GLU A 87 15.22 23.09 9.83
C GLU A 87 15.13 23.21 11.35
N SER A 88 13.96 23.56 11.86
CA SER A 88 13.72 23.72 13.30
C SER A 88 13.25 22.46 13.99
N LEU A 89 13.02 21.38 13.25
CA LEU A 89 12.40 20.18 13.82
C LEU A 89 13.37 19.30 14.61
N GLY A 90 14.66 19.34 14.32
CA GLY A 90 15.69 18.66 15.09
C GLY A 90 15.28 17.33 15.72
N GLU A 91 14.86 17.37 16.97
CA GLU A 91 14.46 16.21 17.75
C GLU A 91 12.95 16.03 17.84
N ALA A 92 12.20 16.68 16.97
CA ALA A 92 10.74 16.61 17.01
C ALA A 92 10.23 15.19 16.72
N ARG A 93 9.08 14.87 17.28
CA ARG A 93 8.39 13.63 16.99
C ARG A 93 7.55 13.77 15.71
N ILE A 94 7.62 12.76 14.91
CA ILE A 94 6.84 12.68 13.65
C ILE A 94 5.82 11.56 13.72
#